data_a81de5bb41891ec8ae3fed93cfd69aa7
#
_entry.id   a81de5bb41891ec8ae3fed93cfd69aa7
#
_cell.length_a   1.000
_cell.length_b   1.000
_cell.length_c   1.000
_cell.angle_alpha   90.00
_cell.angle_beta   90.00
_cell.angle_gamma   90.00
#
_symmetry.space_group_name_H-M   'P 1'
#
loop_
_entity.id
_entity.type
_entity.pdbx_description
1 polymer ?
#
loop_
_entity_poly.entity_id
_entity_poly.type
_entity_poly.pdbx_seq_one_letter_code
_entity_poly.pdbx_strand_id
1 'polypeptide(L)'
;MEFSSSVSSPNSNKMNPNTSNITICSFNCRSAKSCLLELHELCDRCDILLIQEHWLLPFELQSLNSIHSEFLSYGLSAVDVSLDVLIGRPYGGTAVLYRKSLADSVKIVDSNDSRITGLQVNTNLGPLLLLNVYMPTNYGDIHSFESYMECLGKLHALIVDSDTVHCLIAGDFNCSPGSRFFNEYIQFSQDNKLFTSDLNRLNGVHTYISDDGTKMSWVDHILSSLAIDRLIDNVAILDDYICSDHKPISFSVKCDVAKKLIDSNVGMCPTVILPSWHKCDNVSLTCYVNYLDRLLKHVKVPLYMLSDRHTDFISSVIDAFYHDVISCVHKAVAACIPHRQSAQVSSRNLPGWNTYVREKHDLARAAYLDWVCNSKPKFGAVFESMKRTRAVFKLAVRYCKDHVEEK
;
A
#
# COMPACT_ATOMS: atom_id res chain seq x y z
N MET A 1 -45.26 -31.10 -51.38
CA MET A 1 -44.37 -29.95 -51.61
C MET A 1 -43.88 -29.47 -50.26
N GLU A 2 -42.75 -29.99 -49.83
CA GLU A 2 -42.13 -29.65 -48.55
C GLU A 2 -41.18 -28.48 -48.80
N PHE A 3 -41.38 -27.40 -48.05
CA PHE A 3 -40.44 -26.29 -48.00
C PHE A 3 -39.60 -26.44 -46.74
N SER A 4 -38.33 -26.85 -46.89
CA SER A 4 -37.33 -26.82 -45.86
C SER A 4 -36.70 -25.42 -45.82
N SER A 5 -36.92 -24.67 -44.73
CA SER A 5 -36.24 -23.43 -44.40
C SER A 5 -35.03 -23.72 -43.54
N SER A 6 -33.85 -23.60 -44.09
CA SER A 6 -32.59 -23.62 -43.40
C SER A 6 -32.39 -22.29 -42.66
N VAL A 7 -32.48 -22.33 -41.31
CA VAL A 7 -32.08 -21.23 -40.43
C VAL A 7 -30.57 -21.34 -40.18
N SER A 8 -29.81 -20.40 -40.73
CA SER A 8 -28.39 -20.23 -40.45
C SER A 8 -28.22 -19.70 -39.00
N SER A 9 -27.53 -20.45 -38.17
CA SER A 9 -27.11 -20.05 -36.85
C SER A 9 -26.05 -18.91 -36.93
N PRO A 10 -26.11 -17.91 -36.03
CA PRO A 10 -25.12 -16.85 -36.03
C PRO A 10 -23.75 -17.36 -35.56
N ASN A 11 -22.71 -16.94 -36.27
CA ASN A 11 -21.30 -17.20 -35.96
C ASN A 11 -20.99 -16.95 -34.50
N SER A 12 -20.63 -18.00 -33.76
CA SER A 12 -19.95 -17.89 -32.51
C SER A 12 -18.55 -17.32 -32.77
N ASN A 13 -18.36 -16.05 -32.43
CA ASN A 13 -17.03 -15.46 -32.34
C ASN A 13 -16.21 -16.31 -31.36
N LYS A 14 -15.29 -17.10 -31.85
CA LYS A 14 -14.27 -17.78 -31.06
C LYS A 14 -13.44 -16.70 -30.37
N MET A 15 -13.69 -16.48 -29.06
CA MET A 15 -12.77 -15.75 -28.22
C MET A 15 -11.39 -16.41 -28.30
N ASN A 16 -10.38 -15.60 -28.54
CA ASN A 16 -8.98 -16.02 -28.57
C ASN A 16 -8.59 -16.46 -27.14
N PRO A 17 -8.12 -17.68 -26.87
CA PRO A 17 -7.92 -18.21 -25.52
C PRO A 17 -6.66 -17.67 -24.81
N ASN A 18 -6.01 -16.61 -25.31
CA ASN A 18 -4.72 -16.10 -24.84
C ASN A 18 -4.73 -14.63 -24.39
N THR A 19 -5.86 -14.08 -23.95
CA THR A 19 -5.81 -12.77 -23.28
C THR A 19 -5.40 -13.00 -21.81
N SER A 20 -4.22 -12.53 -21.44
CA SER A 20 -3.81 -12.48 -20.05
C SER A 20 -4.62 -11.39 -19.34
N ASN A 21 -5.06 -11.67 -18.12
CA ASN A 21 -5.75 -10.69 -17.27
C ASN A 21 -4.73 -10.15 -16.26
N ILE A 22 -4.78 -8.85 -15.98
CA ILE A 22 -4.08 -8.26 -14.83
C ILE A 22 -5.07 -8.27 -13.66
N THR A 23 -4.74 -9.00 -12.60
CA THR A 23 -5.52 -9.01 -11.36
C THR A 23 -4.98 -7.96 -10.41
N ILE A 24 -5.86 -7.09 -9.91
CA ILE A 24 -5.54 -5.98 -9.01
C ILE A 24 -6.33 -6.16 -7.72
N CYS A 25 -5.65 -6.00 -6.58
CA CYS A 25 -6.30 -5.91 -5.28
C CYS A 25 -6.04 -4.54 -4.67
N SER A 26 -7.05 -3.96 -4.02
CA SER A 26 -6.94 -2.74 -3.21
C SER A 26 -7.30 -3.06 -1.77
N PHE A 27 -6.46 -2.64 -0.82
CA PHE A 27 -6.64 -2.98 0.59
C PHE A 27 -6.10 -1.91 1.54
N ASN A 28 -6.98 -1.26 2.31
CA ASN A 28 -6.58 -0.50 3.48
C ASN A 28 -6.21 -1.48 4.61
N CYS A 29 -4.92 -1.69 4.81
CA CYS A 29 -4.43 -2.72 5.73
C CYS A 29 -4.31 -2.25 7.18
N ARG A 30 -4.50 -0.95 7.47
CA ARG A 30 -4.42 -0.37 8.83
C ARG A 30 -3.17 -0.79 9.63
N SER A 31 -2.10 -1.03 9.00
CA SER A 31 -0.73 -1.38 9.41
C SER A 31 -0.20 -2.60 8.67
N ALA A 32 0.74 -2.38 7.77
CA ALA A 32 1.41 -3.45 7.03
C ALA A 32 2.09 -4.47 7.97
N LYS A 33 2.64 -3.99 9.09
CA LYS A 33 3.27 -4.85 10.10
C LYS A 33 2.29 -5.82 10.77
N SER A 34 1.03 -5.44 10.89
CA SER A 34 -0.01 -6.27 11.53
C SER A 34 -0.67 -7.22 10.55
N CYS A 35 -0.71 -6.85 9.26
CA CYS A 35 -1.37 -7.58 8.18
C CYS A 35 -0.37 -8.31 7.26
N LEU A 36 0.86 -8.55 7.71
CA LEU A 36 1.94 -9.05 6.87
C LEU A 36 1.60 -10.38 6.17
N LEU A 37 0.89 -11.28 6.86
CA LEU A 37 0.46 -12.54 6.28
C LEU A 37 -0.60 -12.33 5.20
N GLU A 38 -1.61 -11.55 5.50
CA GLU A 38 -2.71 -11.29 4.58
C GLU A 38 -2.22 -10.54 3.34
N LEU A 39 -1.27 -9.62 3.50
CA LEU A 39 -0.61 -8.97 2.37
C LEU A 39 0.17 -9.96 1.50
N HIS A 40 0.85 -10.95 2.13
CA HIS A 40 1.52 -12.02 1.39
C HIS A 40 0.51 -12.88 0.62
N GLU A 41 -0.59 -13.30 1.26
CA GLU A 41 -1.66 -14.08 0.61
C GLU A 41 -2.32 -13.29 -0.54
N LEU A 42 -2.49 -11.98 -0.41
CA LEU A 42 -3.01 -11.13 -1.49
C LEU A 42 -2.04 -11.08 -2.68
N CYS A 43 -0.74 -11.02 -2.43
CA CYS A 43 0.27 -11.11 -3.49
C CYS A 43 0.23 -12.45 -4.26
N ASP A 44 -0.15 -13.55 -3.60
CA ASP A 44 -0.36 -14.83 -4.30
C ASP A 44 -1.56 -14.79 -5.26
N ARG A 45 -2.55 -13.95 -4.97
CA ARG A 45 -3.82 -13.87 -5.70
C ARG A 45 -3.89 -12.75 -6.74
N CYS A 46 -2.94 -11.80 -6.75
CA CYS A 46 -2.97 -10.65 -7.67
C CYS A 46 -1.63 -10.42 -8.36
N ASP A 47 -1.63 -9.55 -9.34
CA ASP A 47 -0.44 -9.07 -10.04
C ASP A 47 0.00 -7.71 -9.53
N ILE A 48 -0.97 -6.90 -9.05
CA ILE A 48 -0.75 -5.59 -8.46
C ILE A 48 -1.58 -5.47 -7.19
N LEU A 49 -0.94 -5.05 -6.08
CA LEU A 49 -1.57 -4.80 -4.80
C LEU A 49 -1.43 -3.33 -4.42
N LEU A 50 -2.57 -2.66 -4.26
CA LEU A 50 -2.69 -1.27 -3.81
C LEU A 50 -2.94 -1.27 -2.30
N ILE A 51 -2.05 -0.65 -1.53
CA ILE A 51 -2.11 -0.65 -0.07
C ILE A 51 -2.35 0.77 0.44
N GLN A 52 -3.31 0.92 1.33
CA GLN A 52 -3.56 2.15 2.08
C GLN A 52 -3.30 1.89 3.57
N GLU A 53 -2.94 2.95 4.29
CA GLU A 53 -2.63 2.91 5.73
C GLU A 53 -1.57 1.87 6.14
N HIS A 54 -0.46 1.83 5.43
CA HIS A 54 0.62 0.89 5.78
C HIS A 54 1.33 1.24 7.11
N TRP A 55 1.24 2.48 7.60
CA TRP A 55 1.80 2.98 8.87
C TRP A 55 3.30 2.74 9.03
N LEU A 56 4.04 2.76 7.94
CA LEU A 56 5.49 2.62 7.95
C LEU A 56 6.15 4.00 7.99
N LEU A 57 7.24 4.09 8.74
CA LEU A 57 8.12 5.24 8.72
C LEU A 57 8.89 5.30 7.39
N PRO A 58 9.40 6.46 6.96
CA PRO A 58 10.13 6.58 5.68
C PRO A 58 11.26 5.56 5.52
N PHE A 59 12.04 5.32 6.58
CA PHE A 59 13.13 4.35 6.58
C PHE A 59 12.67 2.87 6.64
N GLU A 60 11.41 2.62 6.94
CA GLU A 60 10.81 1.28 6.97
C GLU A 60 10.19 0.86 5.64
N LEU A 61 10.00 1.78 4.68
CA LEU A 61 9.35 1.49 3.39
C LEU A 61 10.02 0.35 2.62
N GLN A 62 11.33 0.17 2.79
CA GLN A 62 12.05 -0.95 2.19
C GLN A 62 11.54 -2.33 2.65
N SER A 63 10.90 -2.41 3.83
CA SER A 63 10.30 -3.66 4.33
C SER A 63 9.14 -4.17 3.47
N LEU A 64 8.51 -3.30 2.68
CA LEU A 64 7.48 -3.69 1.72
C LEU A 64 8.00 -4.71 0.68
N ASN A 65 9.27 -4.61 0.27
CA ASN A 65 9.89 -5.57 -0.65
C ASN A 65 10.06 -6.98 -0.03
N SER A 66 9.95 -7.11 1.29
CA SER A 66 10.03 -8.39 1.99
C SER A 66 8.67 -9.08 2.18
N ILE A 67 7.57 -8.43 1.80
CA ILE A 67 6.22 -9.00 1.90
C ILE A 67 6.12 -10.24 1.00
N HIS A 68 6.60 -10.15 -0.25
CA HIS A 68 6.56 -11.27 -1.18
C HIS A 68 7.77 -11.26 -2.13
N SER A 69 8.43 -12.44 -2.31
CA SER A 69 9.67 -12.57 -3.10
C SER A 69 9.51 -12.21 -4.58
N GLU A 70 8.31 -12.39 -5.14
CA GLU A 70 8.02 -12.13 -6.57
C GLU A 70 7.51 -10.71 -6.83
N PHE A 71 7.49 -9.83 -5.82
CA PHE A 71 7.00 -8.47 -5.95
C PHE A 71 8.09 -7.43 -5.75
N LEU A 72 7.93 -6.30 -6.42
CA LEU A 72 8.59 -5.02 -6.15
C LEU A 72 7.59 -4.09 -5.49
N SER A 73 8.08 -3.10 -4.76
CA SER A 73 7.23 -2.12 -4.09
C SER A 73 7.69 -0.69 -4.32
N TYR A 74 6.71 0.22 -4.31
CA TYR A 74 6.90 1.65 -4.18
C TYR A 74 5.90 2.17 -3.15
N GLY A 75 6.33 3.02 -2.23
CA GLY A 75 5.44 3.56 -1.19
C GLY A 75 5.89 4.91 -0.68
N LEU A 76 4.93 5.67 -0.15
CA LEU A 76 5.12 6.98 0.46
C LEU A 76 4.59 6.96 1.89
N SER A 77 5.42 7.37 2.84
CA SER A 77 5.04 7.49 4.26
C SER A 77 4.32 8.81 4.52
N ALA A 78 3.25 8.77 5.32
CA ALA A 78 2.58 9.97 5.79
C ALA A 78 3.21 10.54 7.07
N VAL A 79 4.21 9.84 7.64
CA VAL A 79 4.85 10.26 8.89
C VAL A 79 5.99 11.22 8.57
N ASP A 80 5.87 12.43 9.10
CA ASP A 80 6.96 13.39 9.08
C ASP A 80 7.98 13.02 10.15
N VAL A 81 9.20 12.76 9.73
CA VAL A 81 10.35 12.47 10.61
C VAL A 81 11.35 13.62 10.66
N SER A 82 11.02 14.78 10.09
CA SER A 82 11.93 15.93 10.02
C SER A 82 12.34 16.46 11.41
N LEU A 83 11.51 16.23 12.43
CA LEU A 83 11.76 16.65 13.81
C LEU A 83 12.43 15.59 14.68
N ASP A 84 12.80 14.40 14.12
CA ASP A 84 13.37 13.24 14.84
C ASP A 84 12.55 12.72 16.03
N VAL A 85 11.38 13.24 16.24
CA VAL A 85 10.47 12.84 17.32
C VAL A 85 9.17 12.34 16.72
N LEU A 86 8.93 11.04 16.86
CA LEU A 86 7.63 10.47 16.49
C LEU A 86 6.59 10.89 17.53
N ILE A 87 5.70 11.79 17.17
CA ILE A 87 4.58 12.19 18.01
C ILE A 87 3.41 11.24 17.77
N GLY A 88 3.11 10.39 18.72
CA GLY A 88 2.07 9.39 18.62
C GLY A 88 2.51 8.12 17.88
N ARG A 89 1.56 7.38 17.31
CA ARG A 89 1.83 6.19 16.49
C ARG A 89 1.93 6.56 15.01
N PRO A 90 2.69 5.81 14.21
CA PRO A 90 2.66 5.97 12.75
C PRO A 90 1.24 5.83 12.19
N TYR A 91 0.93 6.57 11.15
CA TYR A 91 -0.38 6.60 10.50
C TYR A 91 -0.26 6.78 8.99
N GLY A 92 -1.36 6.51 8.27
CA GLY A 92 -1.50 6.79 6.84
C GLY A 92 -0.45 6.10 5.96
N GLY A 93 -0.12 6.74 4.86
CA GLY A 93 0.79 6.25 3.84
C GLY A 93 0.14 5.29 2.85
N THR A 94 0.58 5.36 1.60
CA THR A 94 0.13 4.48 0.52
C THR A 94 1.30 3.77 -0.14
N ALA A 95 1.05 2.55 -0.65
CA ALA A 95 2.06 1.79 -1.37
C ALA A 95 1.44 0.95 -2.50
N VAL A 96 2.24 0.69 -3.52
CA VAL A 96 1.89 -0.24 -4.60
C VAL A 96 2.93 -1.34 -4.65
N LEU A 97 2.47 -2.59 -4.63
CA LEU A 97 3.29 -3.75 -4.88
C LEU A 97 2.89 -4.33 -6.25
N TYR A 98 3.85 -4.72 -7.06
CA TYR A 98 3.60 -5.30 -8.38
C TYR A 98 4.58 -6.43 -8.68
N ARG A 99 4.11 -7.44 -9.44
CA ARG A 99 4.93 -8.59 -9.80
C ARG A 99 6.18 -8.15 -10.55
N LYS A 100 7.31 -8.78 -10.27
CA LYS A 100 8.59 -8.59 -10.97
C LYS A 100 8.47 -8.83 -12.47
N SER A 101 7.58 -9.73 -12.88
CA SER A 101 7.29 -9.99 -14.30
C SER A 101 6.70 -8.78 -15.04
N LEU A 102 6.16 -7.79 -14.33
CA LEU A 102 5.63 -6.54 -14.89
C LEU A 102 6.67 -5.41 -14.91
N ALA A 103 7.83 -5.59 -14.29
CA ALA A 103 8.79 -4.52 -14.03
C ALA A 103 9.20 -3.73 -15.29
N ASP A 104 9.42 -4.43 -16.41
CA ASP A 104 9.81 -3.80 -17.69
C ASP A 104 8.70 -2.98 -18.34
N SER A 105 7.46 -3.17 -17.90
CA SER A 105 6.26 -2.51 -18.42
C SER A 105 5.68 -1.47 -17.48
N VAL A 106 6.30 -1.29 -16.30
CA VAL A 106 5.83 -0.40 -15.25
C VAL A 106 6.75 0.79 -15.09
N LYS A 107 6.18 1.98 -14.97
CA LYS A 107 6.85 3.22 -14.56
C LYS A 107 6.16 3.74 -13.30
N ILE A 108 6.93 4.10 -12.28
CA ILE A 108 6.41 4.73 -11.07
C ILE A 108 5.89 6.14 -11.42
N VAL A 109 4.72 6.47 -10.90
CA VAL A 109 4.14 7.82 -10.92
C VAL A 109 4.37 8.45 -9.55
N ASP A 110 5.22 9.47 -9.52
CA ASP A 110 5.50 10.23 -8.30
C ASP A 110 4.44 11.33 -8.14
N SER A 111 3.66 11.23 -7.06
CA SER A 111 2.62 12.21 -6.74
C SER A 111 3.08 13.29 -5.77
N ASN A 112 4.24 13.10 -5.11
CA ASN A 112 4.69 13.89 -3.96
C ASN A 112 3.63 14.01 -2.84
N ASP A 113 2.70 13.05 -2.75
CA ASP A 113 1.65 13.02 -1.72
C ASP A 113 1.53 11.62 -1.14
N SER A 114 1.69 11.48 0.17
CA SER A 114 1.59 10.20 0.87
C SER A 114 0.21 9.52 0.81
N ARG A 115 -0.80 10.24 0.31
CA ARG A 115 -2.16 9.74 0.09
C ARG A 115 -2.36 9.14 -1.30
N ILE A 116 -1.41 9.36 -2.22
CA ILE A 116 -1.52 8.92 -3.61
C ILE A 116 -0.21 8.26 -4.03
N THR A 117 -0.27 7.02 -4.47
CA THR A 117 0.82 6.35 -5.17
C THR A 117 0.32 5.80 -6.50
N GLY A 118 1.18 5.62 -7.48
CA GLY A 118 0.69 5.17 -8.78
C GLY A 118 1.73 4.50 -9.65
N LEU A 119 1.22 3.83 -10.65
CA LEU A 119 1.98 3.19 -11.72
C LEU A 119 1.43 3.62 -13.07
N GLN A 120 2.29 3.80 -14.04
CA GLN A 120 1.91 3.76 -15.45
C GLN A 120 2.29 2.38 -15.99
N VAL A 121 1.30 1.60 -16.40
CA VAL A 121 1.48 0.24 -16.92
C VAL A 121 1.33 0.26 -18.43
N ASN A 122 2.34 -0.18 -19.17
CA ASN A 122 2.26 -0.31 -20.60
C ASN A 122 1.48 -1.57 -20.97
N THR A 123 0.33 -1.41 -21.61
CA THR A 123 -0.55 -2.50 -22.06
C THR A 123 -0.67 -2.54 -23.57
N ASN A 124 -1.24 -3.61 -24.09
CA ASN A 124 -1.59 -3.73 -25.52
C ASN A 124 -2.62 -2.68 -26.01
N LEU A 125 -3.28 -1.99 -25.07
CA LEU A 125 -4.23 -0.89 -25.35
C LEU A 125 -3.55 0.48 -25.31
N GLY A 126 -2.28 0.54 -24.93
CA GLY A 126 -1.53 1.75 -24.61
C GLY A 126 -1.24 1.89 -23.11
N PRO A 127 -0.65 3.02 -22.70
CA PRO A 127 -0.33 3.25 -21.29
C PRO A 127 -1.60 3.40 -20.45
N LEU A 128 -1.65 2.65 -19.34
CA LEU A 128 -2.68 2.72 -18.30
C LEU A 128 -2.13 3.43 -17.08
N LEU A 129 -2.71 4.56 -16.70
CA LEU A 129 -2.47 5.20 -15.41
C LEU A 129 -3.26 4.45 -14.33
N LEU A 130 -2.56 3.85 -13.38
CA LEU A 130 -3.13 3.18 -12.21
C LEU A 130 -2.76 3.98 -10.96
N LEU A 131 -3.75 4.54 -10.27
CA LEU A 131 -3.56 5.31 -9.04
C LEU A 131 -4.16 4.56 -7.84
N ASN A 132 -3.42 4.53 -6.77
CA ASN A 132 -3.80 4.07 -5.45
C ASN A 132 -4.06 5.27 -4.55
N VAL A 133 -5.21 5.33 -3.89
CA VAL A 133 -5.62 6.51 -3.11
C VAL A 133 -6.03 6.15 -1.68
N TYR A 134 -5.69 7.05 -0.75
CA TYR A 134 -6.19 7.09 0.61
C TYR A 134 -6.72 8.49 0.90
N MET A 135 -8.01 8.69 0.66
CA MET A 135 -8.63 10.01 0.79
C MET A 135 -8.79 10.43 2.26
N PRO A 136 -8.85 11.76 2.55
CA PRO A 136 -9.11 12.25 3.89
C PRO A 136 -10.42 11.72 4.48
N THR A 137 -10.37 11.36 5.77
CA THR A 137 -11.56 10.92 6.52
C THR A 137 -12.49 12.10 6.82
N ASN A 138 -13.79 11.85 6.73
CA ASN A 138 -14.81 12.86 7.06
C ASN A 138 -15.00 12.96 8.58
N TYR A 139 -14.50 14.04 9.17
CA TYR A 139 -14.72 14.38 10.58
C TYR A 139 -15.92 15.30 10.80
N GLY A 140 -16.64 15.68 9.75
CA GLY A 140 -17.79 16.59 9.81
C GLY A 140 -17.43 18.08 9.89
N ASP A 141 -16.15 18.42 9.82
CA ASP A 141 -15.64 19.79 9.86
C ASP A 141 -15.24 20.30 8.45
N ILE A 142 -14.98 21.61 8.37
CA ILE A 142 -14.62 22.25 7.10
C ILE A 142 -13.21 21.83 6.64
N HIS A 143 -12.28 21.59 7.56
CA HIS A 143 -10.89 21.25 7.22
C HIS A 143 -10.78 19.88 6.58
N SER A 144 -11.53 18.89 7.07
CA SER A 144 -11.59 17.56 6.45
C SER A 144 -12.18 17.64 5.04
N PHE A 145 -13.15 18.50 4.81
CA PHE A 145 -13.73 18.74 3.49
C PHE A 145 -12.75 19.45 2.54
N GLU A 146 -12.08 20.51 2.99
CA GLU A 146 -11.06 21.22 2.19
C GLU A 146 -9.92 20.25 1.81
N SER A 147 -9.41 19.45 2.75
CA SER A 147 -8.39 18.45 2.49
C SER A 147 -8.86 17.39 1.48
N TYR A 148 -10.14 17.00 1.53
CA TYR A 148 -10.73 16.06 0.57
C TYR A 148 -10.73 16.67 -0.84
N MET A 149 -11.18 17.93 -0.97
CA MET A 149 -11.21 18.64 -2.25
C MET A 149 -9.80 18.88 -2.81
N GLU A 150 -8.83 19.21 -1.96
CA GLU A 150 -7.42 19.33 -2.36
C GLU A 150 -6.89 18.00 -2.93
N CYS A 151 -7.17 16.87 -2.27
CA CYS A 151 -6.75 15.57 -2.75
C CYS A 151 -7.40 15.19 -4.08
N LEU A 152 -8.69 15.50 -4.30
CA LEU A 152 -9.33 15.36 -5.62
C LEU A 152 -8.68 16.26 -6.69
N GLY A 153 -8.28 17.47 -6.33
CA GLY A 153 -7.54 18.37 -7.24
C GLY A 153 -6.18 17.79 -7.66
N LYS A 154 -5.45 17.17 -6.72
CA LYS A 154 -4.19 16.47 -7.02
C LYS A 154 -4.39 15.26 -7.93
N LEU A 155 -5.44 14.47 -7.70
CA LEU A 155 -5.80 13.36 -8.59
C LEU A 155 -6.11 13.86 -10.00
N HIS A 156 -6.88 14.95 -10.13
CA HIS A 156 -7.16 15.56 -11.43
C HIS A 156 -5.88 15.99 -12.15
N ALA A 157 -4.97 16.65 -11.45
CA ALA A 157 -3.68 17.06 -12.01
C ALA A 157 -2.87 15.85 -12.51
N LEU A 158 -2.77 14.77 -11.73
CA LEU A 158 -2.08 13.54 -12.13
C LEU A 158 -2.70 12.89 -13.37
N ILE A 159 -4.04 12.90 -13.50
CA ILE A 159 -4.73 12.40 -14.69
C ILE A 159 -4.35 13.23 -15.91
N VAL A 160 -4.38 14.55 -15.81
CA VAL A 160 -4.06 15.47 -16.90
C VAL A 160 -2.58 15.37 -17.30
N ASP A 161 -1.69 15.39 -16.31
CA ASP A 161 -0.23 15.36 -16.53
C ASP A 161 0.27 14.01 -17.07
N SER A 162 -0.48 12.93 -16.87
CA SER A 162 -0.09 11.60 -17.36
C SER A 162 -0.14 11.46 -18.87
N ASP A 163 -0.87 12.32 -19.55
CA ASP A 163 -1.13 12.26 -21.02
C ASP A 163 -1.62 10.86 -21.46
N THR A 164 -2.35 10.16 -20.59
CA THR A 164 -2.88 8.81 -20.87
C THR A 164 -4.40 8.87 -21.06
N VAL A 165 -4.90 8.12 -22.03
CA VAL A 165 -6.34 7.98 -22.28
C VAL A 165 -6.96 6.97 -21.30
N HIS A 166 -6.18 6.04 -20.80
CA HIS A 166 -6.61 4.96 -19.92
C HIS A 166 -6.23 5.27 -18.47
N CYS A 167 -7.24 5.37 -17.61
CA CYS A 167 -7.07 5.65 -16.19
C CYS A 167 -7.89 4.66 -15.37
N LEU A 168 -7.29 4.23 -14.26
CA LEU A 168 -7.91 3.43 -13.21
C LEU A 168 -7.43 3.96 -11.86
N ILE A 169 -8.37 4.27 -10.97
CA ILE A 169 -8.09 4.73 -9.61
C ILE A 169 -8.81 3.81 -8.66
N ALA A 170 -8.11 3.22 -7.70
CA ALA A 170 -8.74 2.39 -6.68
C ALA A 170 -8.12 2.69 -5.32
N GLY A 171 -8.90 2.50 -4.25
CA GLY A 171 -8.44 2.74 -2.89
C GLY A 171 -9.56 3.08 -1.94
N ASP A 172 -9.15 3.54 -0.77
CA ASP A 172 -10.05 4.05 0.25
C ASP A 172 -10.40 5.53 -0.02
N PHE A 173 -11.59 5.73 -0.55
CA PHE A 173 -12.12 7.07 -0.82
C PHE A 173 -12.75 7.73 0.40
N ASN A 174 -12.84 7.05 1.53
CA ASN A 174 -13.44 7.55 2.77
C ASN A 174 -14.83 8.21 2.57
N CYS A 175 -15.55 7.78 1.54
CA CYS A 175 -16.89 8.28 1.22
C CYS A 175 -17.85 7.12 1.00
N SER A 176 -19.01 7.14 1.61
CA SER A 176 -20.06 6.15 1.43
C SER A 176 -21.27 6.75 0.71
N PRO A 177 -22.03 5.94 -0.07
CA PRO A 177 -23.25 6.40 -0.73
C PRO A 177 -24.15 7.22 0.20
N GLY A 178 -24.55 8.41 -0.27
CA GLY A 178 -25.39 9.35 0.48
C GLY A 178 -24.62 10.33 1.38
N SER A 179 -23.30 10.23 1.51
CA SER A 179 -22.50 11.21 2.24
C SER A 179 -22.15 12.44 1.39
N ARG A 180 -21.79 13.56 2.03
CA ARG A 180 -21.31 14.76 1.33
C ARG A 180 -20.09 14.48 0.47
N PHE A 181 -19.11 13.74 1.00
CA PHE A 181 -17.88 13.39 0.27
C PHE A 181 -18.19 12.48 -0.93
N PHE A 182 -19.20 11.64 -0.84
CA PHE A 182 -19.64 10.83 -1.96
C PHE A 182 -20.22 11.66 -3.12
N ASN A 183 -20.90 12.77 -2.83
CA ASN A 183 -21.35 13.67 -3.88
C ASN A 183 -20.18 14.29 -4.64
N GLU A 184 -19.11 14.71 -3.93
CA GLU A 184 -17.89 15.23 -4.54
C GLU A 184 -17.14 14.15 -5.34
N TYR A 185 -17.10 12.90 -4.82
CA TYR A 185 -16.57 11.75 -5.54
C TYR A 185 -17.30 11.49 -6.86
N ILE A 186 -18.64 11.53 -6.86
CA ILE A 186 -19.45 11.38 -8.08
C ILE A 186 -19.22 12.56 -9.04
N GLN A 187 -19.18 13.79 -8.53
CA GLN A 187 -18.88 14.96 -9.35
C GLN A 187 -17.49 14.84 -10.00
N PHE A 188 -16.47 14.48 -9.21
CA PHE A 188 -15.12 14.24 -9.72
C PHE A 188 -15.09 13.17 -10.82
N SER A 189 -15.86 12.07 -10.64
CA SER A 189 -15.95 11.02 -11.66
C SER A 189 -16.54 11.53 -12.97
N GLN A 190 -17.57 12.36 -12.90
CA GLN A 190 -18.21 12.97 -14.07
C GLN A 190 -17.29 13.97 -14.79
N ASP A 191 -16.63 14.85 -14.04
CA ASP A 191 -15.73 15.88 -14.58
C ASP A 191 -14.53 15.24 -15.33
N ASN A 192 -14.04 14.10 -14.83
CA ASN A 192 -12.94 13.36 -15.43
C ASN A 192 -13.40 12.25 -16.39
N LYS A 193 -14.70 12.12 -16.69
CA LYS A 193 -15.29 11.08 -17.54
C LYS A 193 -14.93 9.66 -17.10
N LEU A 194 -14.89 9.44 -15.79
CA LEU A 194 -14.63 8.15 -15.17
C LEU A 194 -15.95 7.47 -14.79
N PHE A 195 -15.93 6.14 -14.73
CA PHE A 195 -17.03 5.28 -14.34
C PHE A 195 -16.76 4.72 -12.93
N THR A 196 -17.78 4.67 -12.11
CA THR A 196 -17.78 4.07 -10.79
C THR A 196 -17.92 2.55 -10.92
N SER A 197 -16.81 1.88 -11.20
CA SER A 197 -16.80 0.49 -11.68
C SER A 197 -17.30 -0.53 -10.67
N ASP A 198 -17.03 -0.29 -9.38
CA ASP A 198 -17.51 -1.11 -8.27
C ASP A 198 -19.00 -0.93 -8.05
N LEU A 199 -19.53 0.30 -8.04
CA LEU A 199 -20.96 0.59 -7.83
C LEU A 199 -21.84 -0.01 -8.92
N ASN A 200 -21.31 -0.14 -10.14
CA ASN A 200 -22.03 -0.72 -11.26
C ASN A 200 -22.08 -2.27 -11.22
N ARG A 201 -21.22 -2.91 -10.43
CA ARG A 201 -21.03 -4.37 -10.41
C ARG A 201 -21.38 -5.03 -9.08
N LEU A 202 -21.35 -4.27 -8.00
CA LEU A 202 -21.62 -4.75 -6.65
C LEU A 202 -22.88 -4.08 -6.09
N ASN A 203 -23.60 -4.78 -5.24
CA ASN A 203 -24.81 -4.26 -4.58
C ASN A 203 -24.82 -4.66 -3.11
N GLY A 204 -25.14 -3.70 -2.23
CA GLY A 204 -25.35 -3.98 -0.82
C GLY A 204 -24.10 -4.47 -0.08
N VAL A 205 -22.91 -4.15 -0.56
CA VAL A 205 -21.63 -4.54 0.04
C VAL A 205 -21.16 -3.50 1.05
N HIS A 206 -20.28 -3.95 1.95
CA HIS A 206 -19.59 -3.10 2.89
C HIS A 206 -18.11 -3.45 2.84
N THR A 207 -17.27 -2.45 2.59
CA THR A 207 -15.82 -2.61 2.55
C THR A 207 -15.17 -2.28 3.88
N TYR A 208 -15.85 -1.49 4.72
CA TYR A 208 -15.46 -1.16 6.08
C TYR A 208 -16.43 -1.75 7.10
N ILE A 209 -15.89 -2.37 8.14
CA ILE A 209 -16.67 -2.91 9.28
C ILE A 209 -15.88 -2.60 10.56
N SER A 210 -16.43 -1.72 11.42
CA SER A 210 -15.76 -1.35 12.68
C SER A 210 -15.43 -2.59 13.54
N ASP A 211 -14.39 -2.48 14.37
CA ASP A 211 -13.91 -3.61 15.21
C ASP A 211 -15.02 -4.21 16.11
N ASP A 212 -16.00 -3.40 16.50
CA ASP A 212 -17.16 -3.80 17.29
C ASP A 212 -18.36 -4.28 16.43
N GLY A 213 -18.24 -4.24 15.11
CA GLY A 213 -19.29 -4.63 14.17
C GLY A 213 -20.52 -3.70 14.13
N THR A 214 -20.48 -2.54 14.81
CA THR A 214 -21.63 -1.63 14.93
C THR A 214 -21.79 -0.72 13.70
N LYS A 215 -20.69 -0.40 13.03
CA LYS A 215 -20.66 0.47 11.85
C LYS A 215 -20.20 -0.33 10.64
N MET A 216 -20.93 -0.20 9.55
CA MET A 216 -20.58 -0.79 8.25
C MET A 216 -20.75 0.26 7.19
N SER A 217 -19.79 0.38 6.28
CA SER A 217 -19.76 1.39 5.23
C SER A 217 -19.14 0.83 3.96
N TRP A 218 -19.52 1.37 2.84
CA TRP A 218 -18.87 1.13 1.55
C TRP A 218 -18.03 2.37 1.23
N VAL A 219 -16.73 2.33 1.47
CA VAL A 219 -15.82 3.48 1.39
C VAL A 219 -14.64 3.26 0.44
N ASP A 220 -14.38 2.01 0.07
CA ASP A 220 -13.36 1.67 -0.91
C ASP A 220 -14.02 1.53 -2.28
N HIS A 221 -13.49 2.23 -3.28
CA HIS A 221 -14.11 2.36 -4.60
C HIS A 221 -13.12 2.17 -5.75
N ILE A 222 -13.67 1.98 -6.96
CA ILE A 222 -12.93 1.86 -8.22
C ILE A 222 -13.50 2.85 -9.22
N LEU A 223 -12.66 3.78 -9.71
CA LEU A 223 -12.95 4.65 -10.85
C LEU A 223 -12.13 4.22 -12.07
N SER A 224 -12.74 4.19 -13.24
CA SER A 224 -12.01 3.86 -14.47
C SER A 224 -12.52 4.62 -15.69
N SER A 225 -11.64 4.87 -16.66
CA SER A 225 -12.06 5.36 -17.98
C SER A 225 -12.94 4.34 -18.69
N LEU A 226 -13.82 4.79 -19.58
CA LEU A 226 -14.80 3.93 -20.30
C LEU A 226 -14.18 2.70 -20.95
N ALA A 227 -13.02 2.86 -21.59
CA ALA A 227 -12.34 1.74 -22.25
C ALA A 227 -11.90 0.67 -21.24
N ILE A 228 -11.38 1.09 -20.08
CA ILE A 228 -10.97 0.20 -19.01
C ILE A 228 -12.18 -0.40 -18.28
N ASP A 229 -13.22 0.39 -18.03
CA ASP A 229 -14.45 -0.11 -17.38
C ASP A 229 -15.05 -1.32 -18.12
N ARG A 230 -15.07 -1.28 -19.44
CA ARG A 230 -15.55 -2.40 -20.28
C ARG A 230 -14.70 -3.67 -20.17
N LEU A 231 -13.47 -3.55 -19.71
CA LEU A 231 -12.52 -4.65 -19.57
C LEU A 231 -12.40 -5.15 -18.13
N ILE A 232 -12.99 -4.41 -17.17
CA ILE A 232 -13.03 -4.84 -15.77
C ILE A 232 -13.98 -6.02 -15.62
N ASP A 233 -13.48 -7.08 -14.96
CA ASP A 233 -14.19 -8.31 -14.67
C ASP A 233 -13.90 -8.79 -13.24
N ASN A 234 -14.70 -9.72 -12.73
CA ASN A 234 -14.51 -10.40 -11.45
C ASN A 234 -14.34 -9.45 -10.24
N VAL A 235 -15.11 -8.35 -10.21
CA VAL A 235 -15.09 -7.46 -9.03
C VAL A 235 -15.70 -8.18 -7.84
N ALA A 236 -14.91 -8.32 -6.76
CA ALA A 236 -15.33 -9.03 -5.55
C ALA A 236 -14.74 -8.37 -4.29
N ILE A 237 -15.50 -8.43 -3.20
CA ILE A 237 -15.01 -8.12 -1.85
C ILE A 237 -14.52 -9.44 -1.23
N LEU A 238 -13.31 -9.43 -0.68
CA LEU A 238 -12.72 -10.59 -0.03
C LEU A 238 -13.02 -10.53 1.47
N ASP A 239 -14.04 -11.29 1.91
CA ASP A 239 -14.55 -11.25 3.28
C ASP A 239 -13.70 -12.02 4.30
N ASP A 240 -12.74 -12.84 3.85
CA ASP A 240 -11.95 -13.73 4.69
C ASP A 240 -10.70 -13.08 5.31
N TYR A 241 -10.50 -11.77 5.12
CA TYR A 241 -9.39 -11.00 5.68
C TYR A 241 -9.81 -10.33 7.00
N ILE A 242 -9.01 -10.56 8.07
CA ILE A 242 -9.39 -10.21 9.45
C ILE A 242 -8.43 -9.24 10.15
N CYS A 243 -7.29 -8.91 9.54
CA CYS A 243 -6.27 -8.06 10.14
C CYS A 243 -6.66 -6.57 10.17
N SER A 244 -7.58 -6.16 9.32
CA SER A 244 -8.08 -4.79 9.19
C SER A 244 -9.59 -4.72 9.44
N ASP A 245 -10.10 -3.54 9.67
CA ASP A 245 -11.53 -3.18 9.62
C ASP A 245 -12.02 -2.94 8.19
N HIS A 246 -11.12 -2.84 7.21
CA HIS A 246 -11.45 -2.86 5.78
C HIS A 246 -11.37 -4.26 5.19
N LYS A 247 -12.05 -4.45 4.06
CA LYS A 247 -12.01 -5.65 3.24
C LYS A 247 -11.35 -5.35 1.90
N PRO A 248 -10.44 -6.24 1.43
CA PRO A 248 -9.86 -6.06 0.11
C PRO A 248 -10.91 -6.10 -0.98
N ILE A 249 -10.79 -5.21 -1.98
CA ILE A 249 -11.49 -5.30 -3.25
C ILE A 249 -10.54 -5.94 -4.27
N SER A 250 -10.97 -7.03 -4.90
CA SER A 250 -10.25 -7.69 -5.98
C SER A 250 -11.01 -7.53 -7.29
N PHE A 251 -10.29 -7.26 -8.37
CA PHE A 251 -10.85 -7.18 -9.72
C PHE A 251 -9.78 -7.51 -10.77
N SER A 252 -10.19 -7.87 -11.96
CA SER A 252 -9.29 -8.12 -13.09
C SER A 252 -9.59 -7.21 -14.26
N VAL A 253 -8.54 -6.84 -15.00
CA VAL A 253 -8.64 -6.07 -16.25
C VAL A 253 -8.16 -6.96 -17.38
N LYS A 254 -9.03 -7.17 -18.38
CA LYS A 254 -8.73 -7.98 -19.58
C LYS A 254 -7.81 -7.22 -20.52
N CYS A 255 -6.52 -7.25 -20.27
CA CYS A 255 -5.51 -6.67 -21.14
C CYS A 255 -4.18 -7.43 -21.00
N ASP A 256 -3.41 -7.41 -22.08
CA ASP A 256 -2.05 -7.94 -22.07
C ASP A 256 -1.06 -6.84 -21.70
N VAL A 257 -0.07 -7.17 -20.89
CA VAL A 257 1.05 -6.27 -20.61
C VAL A 257 2.00 -6.31 -21.81
N ALA A 258 2.28 -5.14 -22.37
CA ALA A 258 3.20 -5.01 -23.50
C ALA A 258 4.62 -5.31 -22.99
N LYS A 259 5.19 -6.42 -23.41
CA LYS A 259 6.62 -6.70 -23.17
C LYS A 259 7.43 -5.69 -23.98
N LYS A 260 8.16 -4.81 -23.32
CA LYS A 260 9.16 -3.99 -23.99
C LYS A 260 10.18 -4.93 -24.62
N LEU A 261 10.45 -4.80 -25.92
CA LEU A 261 11.64 -5.39 -26.55
C LEU A 261 12.83 -4.75 -25.81
N ILE A 262 13.56 -5.57 -25.07
CA ILE A 262 14.63 -5.14 -24.18
C ILE A 262 15.75 -4.57 -25.04
N ASP A 263 15.91 -3.25 -25.05
CA ASP A 263 17.21 -2.67 -25.24
C ASP A 263 18.04 -3.01 -23.99
N SER A 264 19.06 -3.83 -24.16
CA SER A 264 19.84 -4.50 -23.13
C SER A 264 20.74 -3.59 -22.29
N ASN A 265 20.26 -2.41 -21.91
CA ASN A 265 20.97 -1.43 -21.08
C ASN A 265 20.12 -0.81 -19.96
N VAL A 266 19.28 -1.60 -19.30
CA VAL A 266 18.66 -1.14 -18.04
C VAL A 266 19.52 -1.64 -16.89
N GLY A 267 20.19 -0.69 -16.24
CA GLY A 267 21.06 -0.90 -15.10
C GLY A 267 20.33 -1.70 -14.00
N MET A 268 21.03 -2.69 -13.48
CA MET A 268 20.65 -3.44 -12.28
C MET A 268 20.12 -2.47 -11.21
N CYS A 269 18.94 -2.76 -10.65
CA CYS A 269 18.49 -2.11 -9.42
C CYS A 269 19.65 -2.07 -8.41
N PRO A 270 20.00 -0.91 -7.87
CA PRO A 270 21.13 -0.82 -6.95
C PRO A 270 20.86 -1.74 -5.76
N THR A 271 21.77 -2.65 -5.53
CA THR A 271 21.72 -3.54 -4.35
C THR A 271 21.85 -2.64 -3.12
N VAL A 272 20.77 -2.51 -2.33
CA VAL A 272 20.80 -1.70 -1.12
C VAL A 272 21.72 -2.38 -0.11
N ILE A 273 22.84 -1.71 0.18
CA ILE A 273 23.82 -2.16 1.17
C ILE A 273 23.37 -1.60 2.52
N LEU A 274 22.94 -2.48 3.44
CA LEU A 274 22.47 -2.11 4.77
C LEU A 274 23.55 -2.38 5.82
N PRO A 275 23.74 -1.48 6.80
CA PRO A 275 24.62 -1.73 7.94
C PRO A 275 24.08 -2.87 8.80
N SER A 276 25.00 -3.72 9.29
CA SER A 276 24.67 -4.93 10.04
C SER A 276 25.19 -4.83 11.48
N TRP A 277 24.52 -4.07 12.31
CA TRP A 277 24.92 -3.80 13.71
C TRP A 277 25.09 -5.05 14.57
N HIS A 278 24.27 -6.10 14.34
CA HIS A 278 24.35 -7.38 15.05
C HIS A 278 25.61 -8.19 14.74
N LYS A 279 26.35 -7.81 13.67
CA LYS A 279 27.64 -8.43 13.31
C LYS A 279 28.84 -7.59 13.76
N CYS A 280 28.60 -6.49 14.49
CA CYS A 280 29.67 -5.67 15.02
C CYS A 280 30.38 -6.38 16.16
N ASP A 281 31.68 -6.51 16.07
CA ASP A 281 32.55 -6.85 17.18
C ASP A 281 33.01 -5.58 17.94
N ASN A 282 33.70 -5.77 19.06
CA ASN A 282 34.20 -4.66 19.85
C ASN A 282 35.21 -3.78 19.08
N VAL A 283 35.90 -4.34 18.09
CA VAL A 283 36.86 -3.62 17.24
C VAL A 283 36.12 -2.66 16.31
N SER A 284 35.10 -3.15 15.63
CA SER A 284 34.22 -2.35 14.75
C SER A 284 33.53 -1.22 15.50
N LEU A 285 33.00 -1.50 16.71
CA LEU A 285 32.37 -0.49 17.54
C LEU A 285 33.37 0.57 18.03
N THR A 286 34.57 0.16 18.44
CA THR A 286 35.64 1.10 18.86
C THR A 286 36.09 1.96 17.67
N CYS A 287 36.23 1.36 16.49
CA CYS A 287 36.55 2.09 15.26
C CYS A 287 35.45 3.12 14.95
N TYR A 288 34.20 2.73 15.02
CA TYR A 288 33.04 3.62 14.80
C TYR A 288 33.06 4.82 15.74
N VAL A 289 33.20 4.58 17.06
CA VAL A 289 33.21 5.65 18.06
C VAL A 289 34.37 6.63 17.80
N ASN A 290 35.60 6.12 17.58
CA ASN A 290 36.78 6.96 17.35
C ASN A 290 36.67 7.74 16.04
N TYR A 291 36.12 7.14 14.99
CA TYR A 291 35.94 7.79 13.71
C TYR A 291 34.85 8.86 13.77
N LEU A 292 33.72 8.55 14.40
CA LEU A 292 32.63 9.51 14.62
C LEU A 292 33.10 10.72 15.46
N ASP A 293 33.81 10.47 16.57
CA ASP A 293 34.37 11.55 17.41
C ASP A 293 35.31 12.48 16.61
N ARG A 294 36.15 11.90 15.74
CA ARG A 294 37.01 12.67 14.86
C ARG A 294 36.23 13.53 13.88
N LEU A 295 35.15 12.98 13.26
CA LEU A 295 34.32 13.72 12.31
C LEU A 295 33.55 14.85 13.01
N LEU A 296 32.97 14.58 14.18
CA LEU A 296 32.17 15.55 14.96
C LEU A 296 32.99 16.74 15.45
N LYS A 297 34.31 16.57 15.68
CA LYS A 297 35.23 17.69 16.05
C LYS A 297 35.34 18.76 14.94
N HIS A 298 35.02 18.43 13.70
CA HIS A 298 35.00 19.37 12.59
C HIS A 298 33.67 20.06 12.36
N VAL A 299 32.57 19.57 13.02
CA VAL A 299 31.26 20.20 12.94
C VAL A 299 31.21 21.44 13.81
N LYS A 300 30.94 22.57 13.19
CA LYS A 300 30.88 23.86 13.89
C LYS A 300 29.52 24.01 14.59
N VAL A 301 29.56 24.07 15.93
CA VAL A 301 28.32 24.37 16.68
C VAL A 301 27.99 25.85 16.51
N PRO A 302 26.77 26.20 16.05
CA PRO A 302 26.40 27.58 15.76
C PRO A 302 26.02 28.35 17.03
N LEU A 303 26.99 28.51 17.96
CA LEU A 303 26.74 29.13 19.29
C LEU A 303 26.26 30.60 19.22
N TYR A 304 26.50 31.29 18.09
CA TYR A 304 26.03 32.66 17.87
C TYR A 304 24.51 32.77 17.84
N MET A 305 23.79 31.67 17.59
CA MET A 305 22.31 31.64 17.58
C MET A 305 21.68 31.78 18.97
N LEU A 306 22.45 31.52 20.03
CA LEU A 306 21.95 31.70 21.41
C LEU A 306 21.74 33.17 21.77
N SER A 307 22.28 34.10 20.98
CA SER A 307 22.19 35.54 21.18
C SER A 307 21.23 36.28 20.26
N ASP A 308 20.74 35.63 19.20
CA ASP A 308 19.89 36.29 18.16
C ASP A 308 18.47 35.69 18.14
N ARG A 309 17.42 36.54 18.12
CA ARG A 309 16.01 36.12 18.27
C ARG A 309 15.21 36.15 16.95
N HIS A 310 15.86 36.20 15.79
CA HIS A 310 15.15 36.15 14.49
C HIS A 310 14.83 34.69 14.09
N THR A 311 13.55 34.32 14.21
CA THR A 311 13.04 32.94 14.11
C THR A 311 13.26 32.25 12.78
N ASP A 312 13.14 32.96 11.65
CA ASP A 312 13.22 32.32 10.31
C ASP A 312 14.65 31.96 9.88
N PHE A 313 15.65 32.72 10.37
CA PHE A 313 17.05 32.39 10.13
C PHE A 313 17.57 31.27 11.02
N ILE A 314 17.02 31.12 12.22
CA ILE A 314 17.40 30.11 13.21
C ILE A 314 17.09 28.70 12.70
N SER A 315 15.93 28.46 12.09
CA SER A 315 15.54 27.14 11.57
C SER A 315 16.55 26.63 10.54
N SER A 316 16.89 27.41 9.52
CA SER A 316 17.80 26.98 8.46
C SER A 316 19.21 26.65 8.95
N VAL A 317 19.68 27.34 10.00
CA VAL A 317 21.02 27.09 10.59
C VAL A 317 21.00 25.86 11.48
N ILE A 318 19.90 25.60 12.20
CA ILE A 318 19.72 24.34 12.94
C ILE A 318 19.64 23.16 11.97
N ASP A 319 18.91 23.29 10.87
CA ASP A 319 18.79 22.25 9.84
C ASP A 319 20.17 21.94 9.22
N ALA A 320 20.95 22.95 8.91
CA ALA A 320 22.31 22.78 8.39
C ALA A 320 23.23 22.07 9.40
N PHE A 321 23.21 22.49 10.67
CA PHE A 321 23.97 21.85 11.74
C PHE A 321 23.57 20.39 11.94
N TYR A 322 22.25 20.12 11.98
CA TYR A 322 21.71 18.77 12.05
C TYR A 322 22.18 17.90 10.89
N HIS A 323 22.09 18.43 9.66
CA HIS A 323 22.55 17.72 8.46
C HIS A 323 24.03 17.35 8.53
N ASP A 324 24.87 18.26 9.03
CA ASP A 324 26.31 18.01 9.23
C ASP A 324 26.56 16.89 10.25
N VAL A 325 25.84 16.89 11.38
CA VAL A 325 25.94 15.83 12.40
C VAL A 325 25.52 14.47 11.84
N ILE A 326 24.38 14.40 11.16
CA ILE A 326 23.87 13.17 10.54
C ILE A 326 24.81 12.68 9.44
N SER A 327 25.38 13.57 8.64
CA SER A 327 26.38 13.22 7.63
C SER A 327 27.62 12.56 8.27
N CYS A 328 28.06 13.04 9.44
CA CYS A 328 29.16 12.41 10.19
C CYS A 328 28.78 10.99 10.66
N VAL A 329 27.58 10.81 11.18
CA VAL A 329 27.07 9.49 11.59
C VAL A 329 27.04 8.51 10.41
N HIS A 330 26.46 8.91 9.28
CA HIS A 330 26.40 8.07 8.08
C HIS A 330 27.79 7.70 7.55
N LYS A 331 28.74 8.65 7.52
CA LYS A 331 30.14 8.38 7.12
C LYS A 331 30.82 7.40 8.06
N ALA A 332 30.60 7.52 9.37
CA ALA A 332 31.18 6.63 10.35
C ALA A 332 30.58 5.21 10.26
N VAL A 333 29.27 5.10 10.07
CA VAL A 333 28.59 3.83 9.82
C VAL A 333 29.13 3.17 8.55
N ALA A 334 29.19 3.91 7.45
CA ALA A 334 29.68 3.38 6.18
C ALA A 334 31.13 2.89 6.24
N ALA A 335 31.99 3.52 7.06
CA ALA A 335 33.41 3.18 7.16
C ALA A 335 33.72 2.04 8.14
N CYS A 336 32.94 1.91 9.24
CA CYS A 336 33.33 1.07 10.36
C CYS A 336 32.36 -0.09 10.64
N ILE A 337 31.10 0.03 10.23
CA ILE A 337 30.09 -1.00 10.49
C ILE A 337 30.08 -2.03 9.37
N PRO A 338 30.10 -3.33 9.65
CA PRO A 338 29.94 -4.36 8.62
C PRO A 338 28.64 -4.17 7.85
N HIS A 339 28.72 -4.32 6.53
CA HIS A 339 27.58 -4.21 5.66
C HIS A 339 27.10 -5.58 5.21
N ARG A 340 25.79 -5.74 5.04
CA ARG A 340 25.20 -6.89 4.34
C ARG A 340 24.58 -6.42 3.03
N GLN A 341 24.82 -7.16 1.98
CA GLN A 341 23.95 -7.09 0.82
C GLN A 341 22.56 -7.57 1.30
N SER A 342 21.51 -6.84 0.96
CA SER A 342 20.17 -7.32 1.16
C SER A 342 20.03 -8.62 0.36
N ALA A 343 20.28 -9.76 1.03
CA ALA A 343 19.93 -11.05 0.45
C ALA A 343 18.41 -11.00 0.24
N GLN A 344 17.97 -11.38 -0.96
CA GLN A 344 16.54 -11.66 -1.18
C GLN A 344 16.11 -12.60 -0.05
N VAL A 345 15.29 -12.06 0.85
CA VAL A 345 14.74 -12.88 1.96
C VAL A 345 13.92 -13.96 1.29
N SER A 346 14.37 -15.20 1.40
CA SER A 346 13.58 -16.31 0.89
C SER A 346 12.24 -16.28 1.61
N SER A 347 11.16 -16.28 0.84
CA SER A 347 9.77 -16.08 1.26
C SER A 347 9.20 -17.12 2.23
N ARG A 348 10.03 -17.97 2.82
CA ARG A 348 9.57 -19.12 3.60
C ARG A 348 9.36 -18.87 5.09
N ASN A 349 9.86 -17.78 5.64
CA ASN A 349 9.69 -17.49 7.08
C ASN A 349 9.41 -16.00 7.27
N LEU A 350 8.13 -15.64 7.35
CA LEU A 350 7.70 -14.35 7.86
C LEU A 350 8.19 -14.20 9.33
N PRO A 351 8.91 -13.13 9.69
CA PRO A 351 9.36 -12.93 11.05
C PRO A 351 8.18 -12.95 12.04
N GLY A 352 8.26 -13.81 13.06
CA GLY A 352 7.20 -13.96 14.05
C GLY A 352 6.04 -14.89 13.63
N TRP A 353 6.07 -15.45 12.41
CA TRP A 353 5.07 -16.42 11.97
C TRP A 353 5.57 -17.85 12.16
N ASN A 354 4.88 -18.59 13.02
CA ASN A 354 5.13 -20.00 13.29
C ASN A 354 3.80 -20.78 13.29
N THR A 355 3.86 -22.09 13.45
CA THR A 355 2.68 -22.97 13.49
C THR A 355 1.67 -22.53 14.54
N TYR A 356 2.13 -22.04 15.69
CA TYR A 356 1.26 -21.54 16.77
C TYR A 356 0.44 -20.32 16.34
N VAL A 357 1.04 -19.34 15.66
CA VAL A 357 0.32 -18.14 15.16
C VAL A 357 -0.63 -18.52 14.04
N ARG A 358 -0.22 -19.43 13.13
CA ARG A 358 -1.06 -19.93 12.04
C ARG A 358 -2.34 -20.59 12.57
N GLU A 359 -2.24 -21.46 13.57
CA GLU A 359 -3.43 -22.09 14.17
C GLU A 359 -4.41 -21.06 14.76
N LYS A 360 -3.90 -19.99 15.41
CA LYS A 360 -4.74 -18.93 15.96
C LYS A 360 -5.37 -18.07 14.87
N HIS A 361 -4.64 -17.82 13.78
CA HIS A 361 -5.16 -17.16 12.59
C HIS A 361 -6.31 -17.95 11.97
N ASP A 362 -6.12 -19.25 11.71
CA ASP A 362 -7.11 -20.10 11.09
C ASP A 362 -8.40 -20.18 11.94
N LEU A 363 -8.27 -20.27 13.26
CA LEU A 363 -9.40 -20.21 14.18
C LEU A 363 -10.13 -18.86 14.16
N ALA A 364 -9.38 -17.76 14.10
CA ALA A 364 -9.98 -16.43 14.03
C ALA A 364 -10.70 -16.21 12.69
N ARG A 365 -10.12 -16.70 11.59
CA ARG A 365 -10.70 -16.65 10.25
C ARG A 365 -11.99 -17.49 10.17
N ALA A 366 -11.96 -18.71 10.69
CA ALA A 366 -13.15 -19.59 10.74
C ALA A 366 -14.30 -18.94 11.54
N ALA A 367 -14.01 -18.42 12.72
CA ALA A 367 -15.01 -17.74 13.55
C ALA A 367 -15.53 -16.44 12.91
N TYR A 368 -14.70 -15.73 12.16
CA TYR A 368 -15.13 -14.56 11.38
C TYR A 368 -16.07 -14.95 10.24
N LEU A 369 -15.75 -15.99 9.48
CA LEU A 369 -16.61 -16.51 8.40
C LEU A 369 -17.95 -17.01 8.96
N ASP A 370 -17.93 -17.71 10.10
CA ASP A 370 -19.16 -18.12 10.78
C ASP A 370 -20.03 -16.91 11.17
N TRP A 371 -19.42 -15.84 11.69
CA TRP A 371 -20.10 -14.59 11.99
C TRP A 371 -20.70 -13.93 10.74
N VAL A 372 -19.98 -13.94 9.61
CA VAL A 372 -20.47 -13.43 8.32
C VAL A 372 -21.65 -14.27 7.83
N CYS A 373 -21.54 -15.63 7.84
CA CYS A 373 -22.59 -16.55 7.43
C CYS A 373 -23.88 -16.43 8.27
N ASN A 374 -23.74 -16.04 9.54
CA ASN A 374 -24.87 -15.78 10.44
C ASN A 374 -25.41 -14.34 10.33
N SER A 375 -25.18 -13.65 9.21
CA SER A 375 -25.67 -12.28 8.95
C SER A 375 -25.11 -11.23 9.92
N LYS A 376 -23.88 -11.41 10.39
CA LYS A 376 -23.12 -10.45 11.21
C LYS A 376 -23.89 -9.99 12.48
N PRO A 377 -24.30 -10.91 13.37
CA PRO A 377 -25.02 -10.55 14.58
C PRO A 377 -24.18 -9.61 15.47
N LYS A 378 -24.83 -8.64 16.12
CA LYS A 378 -24.17 -7.67 17.01
C LYS A 378 -24.00 -8.15 18.46
N PHE A 379 -24.55 -9.32 18.80
CA PHE A 379 -24.49 -9.96 20.13
C PHE A 379 -24.70 -11.46 19.99
N GLY A 380 -24.46 -12.21 21.06
CA GLY A 380 -24.63 -13.65 21.10
C GLY A 380 -23.35 -14.45 20.86
N ALA A 381 -23.46 -15.79 20.92
CA ALA A 381 -22.31 -16.70 20.96
C ALA A 381 -21.37 -16.58 19.74
N VAL A 382 -21.92 -16.41 18.54
CA VAL A 382 -21.16 -16.28 17.30
C VAL A 382 -20.34 -14.98 17.30
N PHE A 383 -20.93 -13.85 17.71
CA PHE A 383 -20.24 -12.58 17.82
C PHE A 383 -19.13 -12.62 18.88
N GLU A 384 -19.40 -13.17 20.05
CA GLU A 384 -18.39 -13.31 21.12
C GLU A 384 -17.26 -14.27 20.72
N SER A 385 -17.56 -15.34 19.98
CA SER A 385 -16.55 -16.25 19.43
C SER A 385 -15.62 -15.52 18.47
N MET A 386 -16.18 -14.76 17.52
CA MET A 386 -15.42 -13.96 16.56
C MET A 386 -14.51 -12.95 17.27
N LYS A 387 -15.01 -12.19 18.25
CA LYS A 387 -14.21 -11.22 19.01
C LYS A 387 -13.08 -11.89 19.80
N ARG A 388 -13.39 -13.00 20.50
CA ARG A 388 -12.41 -13.72 21.33
C ARG A 388 -11.29 -14.33 20.50
N THR A 389 -11.62 -15.02 19.40
CA THR A 389 -10.60 -15.65 18.55
C THR A 389 -9.71 -14.62 17.87
N ARG A 390 -10.26 -13.49 17.41
CA ARG A 390 -9.49 -12.36 16.86
C ARG A 390 -8.54 -11.74 17.91
N ALA A 391 -8.99 -11.58 19.16
CA ALA A 391 -8.14 -11.09 20.25
C ALA A 391 -6.99 -12.06 20.55
N VAL A 392 -7.25 -13.37 20.59
CA VAL A 392 -6.23 -14.40 20.81
C VAL A 392 -5.20 -14.39 19.67
N PHE A 393 -5.63 -14.28 18.44
CA PHE A 393 -4.72 -14.15 17.28
C PHE A 393 -3.82 -12.90 17.41
N LYS A 394 -4.40 -11.71 17.69
CA LYS A 394 -3.62 -10.48 17.89
C LYS A 394 -2.58 -10.62 19.03
N LEU A 395 -2.92 -11.30 20.11
CA LEU A 395 -1.98 -11.58 21.21
C LEU A 395 -0.86 -12.53 20.79
N ALA A 396 -1.18 -13.60 20.04
CA ALA A 396 -0.20 -14.55 19.54
C ALA A 396 0.81 -13.88 18.59
N VAL A 397 0.36 -13.00 17.68
CA VAL A 397 1.24 -12.23 16.79
C VAL A 397 2.18 -11.32 17.62
N ARG A 398 1.65 -10.61 18.62
CA ARG A 398 2.47 -9.77 19.50
C ARG A 398 3.51 -10.58 20.25
N TYR A 399 3.10 -11.66 20.90
CA TYR A 399 4.00 -12.55 21.62
C TYR A 399 5.15 -13.06 20.74
N CYS A 400 4.86 -13.52 19.52
CA CYS A 400 5.89 -14.01 18.60
C CYS A 400 6.83 -12.91 18.11
N LYS A 401 6.34 -11.66 17.95
CA LYS A 401 7.20 -10.52 17.60
C LYS A 401 8.16 -10.15 18.71
N ASP A 402 7.67 -10.13 19.94
CA ASP A 402 8.46 -9.76 21.12
C ASP A 402 9.54 -10.81 21.47
N HIS A 403 9.39 -12.07 20.98
CA HIS A 403 10.28 -13.19 21.28
C HIS A 403 11.06 -13.69 20.05
N VAL A 404 11.06 -12.95 18.93
CA VAL A 404 11.87 -13.31 17.73
C VAL A 404 13.36 -13.17 17.97
N GLU A 405 13.77 -12.35 18.94
CA GLU A 405 15.20 -12.10 19.24
C GLU A 405 15.85 -13.17 20.13
N GLU A 406 15.09 -14.15 20.64
CA GLU A 406 15.60 -15.20 21.55
C GLU A 406 15.93 -16.54 20.86
N LYS A 407 16.00 -16.59 19.52
CA LYS A 407 16.35 -17.83 18.78
C LYS A 407 17.50 -17.63 17.81
#